data_35219dabb5950e031189535ab975d050
#
_entry.id   35219dabb5950e031189535ab975d050
#
_cell.length_a   1.000
_cell.length_b   1.000
_cell.length_c   1.000
_cell.angle_alpha   90.00
_cell.angle_beta   90.00
_cell.angle_gamma   90.00
#
_symmetry.space_group_name_H-M   'P 1'
#
loop_
_entity.id
_entity.type
_entity.pdbx_description
1 polymer ?
#
loop_
_entity_poly.entity_id
_entity_poly.type
_entity_poly.pdbx_seq_one_letter_code
_entity_poly.pdbx_strand_id
1 'polypeptide(L)'
;ARPVFRATGKPQGLFNIKNRSTGVASIAGKYSSAFGLGAELLRKQFPAFADSLNAKAVEVYQFGRKHPGVTQSVPGVMANFIEEDNWADDMELAATQLYRLSYDGEYLKQAADYGRMEPITPWMCSDTARNFQWYPFVNIGHYMLANVENPRYQQEYLQNMLNGIQRVKVRADENPFNMGIPMIWGSNNMVAAFATQCKLYRTITNDTSFVNMETSLVDWLFGCNPWGTSMVIGLPKTGDTPGSPYAYTWRNTTKALAGGVIDGPVSKDAYINLPGMNLQNADGYLRFQTDWAVYHDDPADYSTNEPTIDGTAALTYLLGGKQLEGAPGKTADNNEYKYGGIIRTDSTKKQI
;
A
#
# COMPACT_ATOMS: atom_id res chain seq x y z
N ALA A 1 -14.59 16.64 -15.08
CA ALA A 1 -13.57 15.68 -15.54
C ALA A 1 -12.18 16.24 -15.20
N ARG A 2 -11.31 15.41 -14.64
CA ARG A 2 -9.91 15.79 -14.39
C ARG A 2 -9.14 15.68 -15.71
N PRO A 3 -8.36 16.68 -16.11
CA PRO A 3 -7.52 16.56 -17.30
C PRO A 3 -6.45 15.50 -17.11
N VAL A 4 -6.17 14.75 -18.18
CA VAL A 4 -5.10 13.75 -18.20
C VAL A 4 -3.88 14.36 -18.88
N PHE A 5 -2.72 14.25 -18.23
CA PHE A 5 -1.46 14.75 -18.76
C PHE A 5 -0.50 13.60 -19.03
N ARG A 6 0.22 13.67 -20.12
CA ARG A 6 1.30 12.71 -20.41
C ARG A 6 2.44 12.93 -19.40
N ALA A 7 2.92 11.85 -18.79
CA ALA A 7 4.12 11.89 -17.94
C ALA A 7 5.35 12.27 -18.80
N THR A 8 5.95 13.43 -18.51
CA THR A 8 7.09 13.94 -19.28
C THR A 8 8.43 13.76 -18.55
N GLY A 9 8.41 13.37 -17.29
CA GLY A 9 9.58 13.32 -16.43
C GLY A 9 10.12 14.71 -16.06
N LYS A 10 9.33 15.75 -16.26
CA LYS A 10 9.68 17.15 -15.94
C LYS A 10 8.53 17.81 -15.17
N PRO A 11 8.80 18.89 -14.41
CA PRO A 11 7.76 19.64 -13.73
C PRO A 11 6.65 20.13 -14.70
N GLN A 12 5.40 19.77 -14.36
CA GLN A 12 4.21 20.13 -15.13
C GLN A 12 3.21 20.81 -14.20
N GLY A 13 2.36 21.66 -14.75
CA GLY A 13 1.31 22.33 -14.00
C GLY A 13 0.58 23.36 -14.82
N LEU A 14 -0.54 23.84 -14.28
CA LEU A 14 -1.31 24.94 -14.84
C LEU A 14 -0.83 26.26 -14.24
N PHE A 15 -0.81 27.30 -15.03
CA PHE A 15 -0.32 28.62 -14.62
C PHE A 15 1.12 28.54 -14.08
N ASN A 16 1.38 29.19 -12.96
CA ASN A 16 2.68 29.20 -12.29
C ASN A 16 2.86 28.07 -11.27
N ILE A 17 1.85 27.23 -11.08
CA ILE A 17 1.88 26.13 -10.12
C ILE A 17 2.32 24.87 -10.85
N LYS A 18 3.48 24.33 -10.48
CA LYS A 18 4.03 23.12 -11.08
C LYS A 18 4.31 22.07 -10.01
N ASN A 19 4.14 20.79 -10.40
CA ASN A 19 4.60 19.67 -9.59
C ASN A 19 6.14 19.60 -9.57
N ARG A 20 6.67 18.63 -8.82
CA ARG A 20 8.11 18.39 -8.66
C ARG A 20 8.57 17.14 -9.40
N SER A 21 7.89 16.74 -10.47
CA SER A 21 8.29 15.55 -11.25
C SER A 21 9.73 15.68 -11.75
N THR A 22 10.51 14.60 -11.54
CA THR A 22 11.93 14.53 -11.91
C THR A 22 12.23 13.44 -12.91
N GLY A 23 11.31 12.48 -13.07
CA GLY A 23 11.45 11.34 -13.96
C GLY A 23 10.11 10.62 -14.16
N VAL A 24 10.19 9.37 -14.59
CA VAL A 24 9.00 8.51 -14.79
C VAL A 24 9.15 7.13 -14.14
N ALA A 25 10.23 6.91 -13.41
CA ALA A 25 10.54 5.59 -12.85
C ALA A 25 9.48 5.11 -11.84
N SER A 26 8.92 6.01 -11.00
CA SER A 26 7.87 5.64 -10.05
C SER A 26 6.64 5.04 -10.74
N ILE A 27 6.12 5.71 -11.76
CA ILE A 27 4.94 5.20 -12.48
C ILE A 27 5.29 4.01 -13.37
N ALA A 28 6.48 3.99 -13.96
CA ALA A 28 6.94 2.90 -14.81
C ALA A 28 7.15 1.61 -13.99
N GLY A 29 7.71 1.71 -12.79
CA GLY A 29 7.86 0.59 -11.88
C GLY A 29 6.52 -0.03 -11.50
N LYS A 30 5.53 0.79 -11.12
CA LYS A 30 4.17 0.34 -10.80
C LYS A 30 3.52 -0.39 -11.99
N TYR A 31 3.60 0.15 -13.20
CA TYR A 31 3.06 -0.52 -14.39
C TYR A 31 3.81 -1.81 -14.70
N SER A 32 5.14 -1.80 -14.65
CA SER A 32 5.94 -2.98 -14.95
C SER A 32 5.65 -4.12 -13.98
N SER A 33 5.60 -3.86 -12.68
CA SER A 33 5.29 -4.86 -11.67
C SER A 33 3.87 -5.42 -11.84
N ALA A 34 2.87 -4.56 -12.09
CA ALA A 34 1.50 -4.98 -12.32
C ALA A 34 1.34 -5.83 -13.60
N PHE A 35 1.97 -5.42 -14.70
CA PHE A 35 1.95 -6.20 -15.94
C PHE A 35 2.68 -7.53 -15.78
N GLY A 36 3.83 -7.54 -15.11
CA GLY A 36 4.56 -8.77 -14.82
C GLY A 36 3.77 -9.75 -13.97
N LEU A 37 3.13 -9.27 -12.90
CA LEU A 37 2.25 -10.08 -12.07
C LEU A 37 1.03 -10.60 -12.88
N GLY A 38 0.42 -9.74 -13.69
CA GLY A 38 -0.66 -10.12 -14.60
C GLY A 38 -0.23 -11.20 -15.59
N ALA A 39 0.97 -11.10 -16.16
CA ALA A 39 1.53 -12.10 -17.06
C ALA A 39 1.69 -13.46 -16.36
N GLU A 40 2.14 -13.47 -15.11
CA GLU A 40 2.28 -14.68 -14.31
C GLU A 40 0.92 -15.33 -14.01
N LEU A 41 -0.02 -14.57 -13.49
CA LEU A 41 -1.33 -15.07 -13.05
C LEU A 41 -2.21 -15.54 -14.21
N LEU A 42 -2.18 -14.84 -15.34
CA LEU A 42 -3.07 -15.09 -16.46
C LEU A 42 -2.51 -16.10 -17.48
N ARG A 43 -1.26 -16.50 -17.35
CA ARG A 43 -0.56 -17.35 -18.33
C ARG A 43 -1.29 -18.64 -18.67
N LYS A 44 -1.88 -19.28 -17.67
CA LYS A 44 -2.58 -20.56 -17.89
C LYS A 44 -3.90 -20.39 -18.66
N GLN A 45 -4.62 -19.31 -18.40
CA GLN A 45 -5.97 -19.11 -18.95
C GLN A 45 -5.96 -18.26 -20.23
N PHE A 46 -5.02 -17.30 -20.31
CA PHE A 46 -4.92 -16.33 -21.40
C PHE A 46 -3.48 -16.16 -21.87
N PRO A 47 -2.85 -17.19 -22.48
CA PRO A 47 -1.41 -17.18 -22.77
C PRO A 47 -0.97 -16.04 -23.68
N ALA A 48 -1.69 -15.74 -24.77
CA ALA A 48 -1.35 -14.66 -25.68
C ALA A 48 -1.45 -13.26 -25.03
N PHE A 49 -2.40 -13.08 -24.11
CA PHE A 49 -2.51 -11.85 -23.34
C PHE A 49 -1.37 -11.74 -22.31
N ALA A 50 -1.03 -12.85 -21.65
CA ALA A 50 0.09 -12.92 -20.72
C ALA A 50 1.44 -12.60 -21.42
N ASP A 51 1.64 -13.05 -22.65
CA ASP A 51 2.82 -12.70 -23.45
C ASP A 51 2.87 -11.22 -23.77
N SER A 52 1.72 -10.62 -24.10
CA SER A 52 1.61 -9.17 -24.33
C SER A 52 1.92 -8.37 -23.06
N LEU A 53 1.41 -8.80 -21.90
CA LEU A 53 1.70 -8.19 -20.61
C LEU A 53 3.19 -8.31 -20.25
N ASN A 54 3.80 -9.47 -20.46
CA ASN A 54 5.23 -9.67 -20.21
C ASN A 54 6.10 -8.74 -21.06
N ALA A 55 5.80 -8.66 -22.37
CA ALA A 55 6.50 -7.73 -23.24
C ALA A 55 6.38 -6.28 -22.79
N LYS A 56 5.18 -5.85 -22.37
CA LYS A 56 4.93 -4.52 -21.84
C LYS A 56 5.64 -4.28 -20.50
N ALA A 57 5.69 -5.27 -19.62
CA ALA A 57 6.41 -5.16 -18.35
C ALA A 57 7.90 -4.84 -18.59
N VAL A 58 8.54 -5.56 -19.51
CA VAL A 58 9.94 -5.32 -19.87
C VAL A 58 10.14 -3.94 -20.51
N GLU A 59 9.30 -3.59 -21.50
CA GLU A 59 9.38 -2.29 -22.20
C GLU A 59 9.29 -1.11 -21.22
N VAL A 60 8.28 -1.15 -20.32
CA VAL A 60 8.03 -0.08 -19.35
C VAL A 60 9.13 0.00 -18.30
N TYR A 61 9.63 -1.15 -17.84
CA TYR A 61 10.78 -1.19 -16.93
C TYR A 61 12.01 -0.52 -17.52
N GLN A 62 12.36 -0.85 -18.76
CA GLN A 62 13.50 -0.25 -19.45
C GLN A 62 13.31 1.25 -19.68
N PHE A 63 12.06 1.68 -19.91
CA PHE A 63 11.74 3.09 -20.00
C PHE A 63 11.96 3.83 -18.67
N GLY A 64 11.49 3.25 -17.55
CA GLY A 64 11.74 3.80 -16.21
C GLY A 64 13.22 3.91 -15.88
N ARG A 65 14.02 2.89 -16.21
CA ARG A 65 15.48 2.92 -16.02
C ARG A 65 16.19 4.04 -16.78
N LYS A 66 15.72 4.38 -17.96
CA LYS A 66 16.28 5.47 -18.77
C LYS A 66 15.87 6.85 -18.28
N HIS A 67 14.81 6.93 -17.48
CA HIS A 67 14.25 8.17 -16.99
C HIS A 67 13.99 8.11 -15.48
N PRO A 68 15.05 7.95 -14.65
CA PRO A 68 14.91 7.80 -13.20
C PRO A 68 14.27 9.04 -12.57
N GLY A 69 13.55 8.83 -11.47
CA GLY A 69 12.86 9.88 -10.73
C GLY A 69 11.36 9.67 -10.65
N VAL A 70 10.68 10.63 -10.01
CA VAL A 70 9.26 10.55 -9.69
C VAL A 70 8.38 11.24 -10.70
N THR A 71 7.18 10.67 -10.89
CA THR A 71 6.08 11.33 -11.58
C THR A 71 5.03 11.73 -10.56
N GLN A 72 4.74 13.01 -10.46
CA GLN A 72 3.69 13.53 -9.61
C GLN A 72 2.46 13.92 -10.42
N SER A 73 1.28 13.93 -9.80
CA SER A 73 0.07 14.46 -10.41
C SER A 73 0.25 15.92 -10.82
N VAL A 74 -0.41 16.33 -11.90
CA VAL A 74 -0.35 17.71 -12.36
C VAL A 74 -1.29 18.58 -11.55
N PRO A 75 -0.81 19.64 -10.87
CA PRO A 75 -1.64 20.58 -10.15
C PRO A 75 -2.69 21.23 -11.07
N GLY A 76 -3.94 21.19 -10.66
CA GLY A 76 -5.07 21.79 -11.36
C GLY A 76 -5.76 22.85 -10.51
N VAL A 77 -7.08 22.93 -10.63
CA VAL A 77 -7.91 23.81 -9.80
C VAL A 77 -7.94 23.37 -8.33
N MET A 78 -7.69 22.09 -8.08
CA MET A 78 -7.58 21.53 -6.72
C MET A 78 -6.12 21.19 -6.42
N ALA A 79 -5.62 21.64 -5.29
CA ALA A 79 -4.21 21.59 -4.93
C ALA A 79 -3.76 20.24 -4.35
N ASN A 80 -4.64 19.24 -4.26
CA ASN A 80 -4.31 17.99 -3.58
C ASN A 80 -4.02 16.90 -4.59
N PHE A 81 -2.76 16.46 -4.61
CA PHE A 81 -2.30 15.53 -5.60
C PHE A 81 -1.41 14.51 -4.99
N ILE A 82 -1.26 13.39 -5.69
CA ILE A 82 -0.23 12.40 -5.43
C ILE A 82 1.13 13.09 -5.62
N GLU A 83 1.73 13.46 -4.52
CA GLU A 83 3.02 14.14 -4.43
C GLU A 83 4.14 13.14 -4.13
N GLU A 84 4.19 12.06 -4.86
CA GLU A 84 5.18 11.01 -4.66
C GLU A 84 6.61 11.53 -4.74
N ASP A 85 7.44 11.16 -3.77
CA ASP A 85 8.84 11.60 -3.65
C ASP A 85 9.84 10.43 -3.68
N ASN A 86 9.39 9.17 -3.83
CA ASN A 86 10.24 8.00 -4.03
C ASN A 86 9.90 7.23 -5.31
N TRP A 87 10.81 6.40 -5.78
CA TRP A 87 10.67 5.61 -6.98
C TRP A 87 11.53 4.34 -6.96
N ALA A 88 12.43 4.24 -5.97
CA ALA A 88 13.37 3.12 -5.89
C ALA A 88 12.65 1.81 -5.56
N ASP A 89 11.72 1.84 -4.63
CA ASP A 89 10.85 0.72 -4.24
C ASP A 89 9.97 0.21 -5.39
N ASP A 90 9.48 1.11 -6.24
CA ASP A 90 8.72 0.75 -7.43
C ASP A 90 9.57 -0.01 -8.45
N MET A 91 10.79 0.47 -8.68
CA MET A 91 11.73 -0.17 -9.60
C MET A 91 12.31 -1.47 -9.03
N GLU A 92 12.48 -1.56 -7.71
CA GLU A 92 12.82 -2.79 -7.00
C GLU A 92 11.74 -3.85 -7.21
N LEU A 93 10.47 -3.50 -6.97
CA LEU A 93 9.34 -4.38 -7.16
C LEU A 93 9.23 -4.85 -8.63
N ALA A 94 9.40 -3.93 -9.57
CA ALA A 94 9.38 -4.26 -11.00
C ALA A 94 10.51 -5.23 -11.38
N ALA A 95 11.73 -4.96 -10.92
CA ALA A 95 12.88 -5.82 -11.22
C ALA A 95 12.73 -7.22 -10.59
N THR A 96 12.22 -7.32 -9.35
CA THR A 96 11.96 -8.62 -8.72
C THR A 96 10.89 -9.39 -9.46
N GLN A 97 9.84 -8.73 -9.95
CA GLN A 97 8.79 -9.38 -10.74
C GLN A 97 9.32 -9.88 -12.10
N LEU A 98 10.17 -9.09 -12.76
CA LEU A 98 10.82 -9.52 -14.01
C LEU A 98 11.80 -10.67 -13.78
N TYR A 99 12.55 -10.67 -12.68
CA TYR A 99 13.39 -11.82 -12.29
C TYR A 99 12.55 -13.08 -12.11
N ARG A 100 11.39 -13.01 -11.46
CA ARG A 100 10.49 -14.16 -11.29
C ARG A 100 9.99 -14.74 -12.61
N LEU A 101 9.79 -13.89 -13.61
CA LEU A 101 9.32 -14.33 -14.93
C LEU A 101 10.42 -14.93 -15.80
N SER A 102 11.65 -14.41 -15.70
CA SER A 102 12.75 -14.75 -16.62
C SER A 102 13.87 -15.58 -16.00
N TYR A 103 14.04 -15.50 -14.66
CA TYR A 103 15.21 -16.00 -13.92
C TYR A 103 16.53 -15.35 -14.35
N ASP A 104 16.49 -14.20 -15.02
CA ASP A 104 17.68 -13.45 -15.37
C ASP A 104 18.27 -12.75 -14.14
N GLY A 105 19.49 -13.16 -13.76
CA GLY A 105 20.20 -12.64 -12.60
C GLY A 105 20.50 -11.14 -12.66
N GLU A 106 20.48 -10.54 -13.86
CA GLU A 106 20.65 -9.10 -14.00
C GLU A 106 19.47 -8.32 -13.39
N TYR A 107 18.22 -8.82 -13.55
CA TYR A 107 17.07 -8.22 -12.85
C TYR A 107 17.17 -8.38 -11.34
N LEU A 108 17.64 -9.51 -10.85
CA LEU A 108 17.83 -9.72 -9.41
C LEU A 108 18.87 -8.76 -8.82
N LYS A 109 19.98 -8.57 -9.53
CA LYS A 109 20.99 -7.59 -9.13
C LYS A 109 20.44 -6.16 -9.12
N GLN A 110 19.72 -5.77 -10.17
CA GLN A 110 19.10 -4.44 -10.27
C GLN A 110 18.08 -4.22 -9.16
N ALA A 111 17.26 -5.22 -8.83
CA ALA A 111 16.33 -5.16 -7.72
C ALA A 111 17.06 -4.87 -6.40
N ALA A 112 18.13 -5.61 -6.13
CA ALA A 112 18.94 -5.37 -4.93
C ALA A 112 19.60 -3.98 -4.92
N ASP A 113 20.04 -3.48 -6.07
CA ASP A 113 20.62 -2.14 -6.15
C ASP A 113 19.59 -1.05 -5.87
N TYR A 114 18.33 -1.20 -6.35
CA TYR A 114 17.23 -0.29 -6.01
C TYR A 114 16.83 -0.39 -4.54
N GLY A 115 16.70 -1.59 -3.99
CA GLY A 115 16.34 -1.76 -2.58
C GLY A 115 17.37 -1.15 -1.61
N ARG A 116 18.64 -1.07 -2.00
CA ARG A 116 19.67 -0.36 -1.22
C ARG A 116 19.54 1.17 -1.27
N MET A 117 18.87 1.72 -2.28
CA MET A 117 18.56 3.15 -2.32
C MET A 117 17.48 3.53 -1.30
N GLU A 118 16.62 2.59 -0.93
CA GLU A 118 15.56 2.79 0.05
C GLU A 118 15.46 1.58 1.00
N PRO A 119 16.41 1.43 1.92
CA PRO A 119 16.43 0.27 2.82
C PRO A 119 15.28 0.21 3.83
N ILE A 120 14.62 1.34 4.09
CA ILE A 120 13.41 1.44 4.90
C ILE A 120 12.49 2.45 4.23
N THR A 121 11.22 2.09 4.05
CA THR A 121 10.20 3.02 3.53
C THR A 121 10.16 4.29 4.40
N PRO A 122 10.34 5.48 3.82
CA PRO A 122 10.69 6.69 4.59
C PRO A 122 9.72 7.09 5.70
N TRP A 123 8.42 6.86 5.53
CA TRP A 123 7.43 7.17 6.57
C TRP A 123 7.64 6.36 7.86
N MET A 124 8.23 5.17 7.78
CA MET A 124 8.51 4.34 8.96
C MET A 124 9.55 4.98 9.86
N CYS A 125 10.41 5.85 9.31
CA CYS A 125 11.42 6.60 10.05
C CYS A 125 10.89 7.96 10.57
N SER A 126 9.65 8.33 10.24
CA SER A 126 9.05 9.63 10.57
C SER A 126 7.71 9.43 11.28
N ASP A 127 7.30 10.41 12.07
CA ASP A 127 5.97 10.49 12.70
C ASP A 127 4.97 11.28 11.85
N THR A 128 5.40 11.79 10.70
CA THR A 128 4.56 12.55 9.77
C THR A 128 4.93 12.26 8.33
N ALA A 129 3.96 12.40 7.44
CA ALA A 129 4.12 12.36 5.99
C ALA A 129 2.99 13.14 5.33
N ARG A 130 3.11 13.40 4.03
CA ARG A 130 1.99 13.85 3.20
C ARG A 130 1.32 12.68 2.52
N ASN A 131 0.05 12.83 2.15
CA ASN A 131 -0.70 11.80 1.46
C ASN A 131 0.01 11.36 0.17
N PHE A 132 0.17 10.07 0.00
CA PHE A 132 0.85 9.44 -1.13
C PHE A 132 2.30 9.89 -1.39
N GLN A 133 2.94 10.58 -0.45
CA GLN A 133 4.32 11.02 -0.62
C GLN A 133 5.29 9.85 -0.83
N TRP A 134 5.05 8.74 -0.15
CA TRP A 134 5.85 7.52 -0.23
C TRP A 134 4.96 6.30 -0.47
N TYR A 135 4.22 6.32 -1.56
CA TYR A 135 3.37 5.22 -2.00
C TYR A 135 4.14 4.28 -2.96
N PRO A 136 4.01 2.96 -2.82
CA PRO A 136 3.25 2.22 -1.82
C PRO A 136 3.84 2.30 -0.41
N PHE A 137 2.98 2.22 0.60
CA PHE A 137 3.37 2.42 2.00
C PHE A 137 4.13 1.25 2.62
N VAL A 138 4.38 0.18 1.88
CA VAL A 138 5.19 -0.97 2.25
C VAL A 138 6.02 -1.42 1.06
N ASN A 139 7.31 -1.69 1.30
CA ASN A 139 8.18 -2.15 0.23
C ASN A 139 8.03 -3.68 0.02
N ILE A 140 7.14 -4.07 -0.89
CA ILE A 140 6.92 -5.48 -1.26
C ILE A 140 8.13 -6.04 -2.02
N GLY A 141 8.94 -5.22 -2.67
CA GLY A 141 10.20 -5.62 -3.29
C GLY A 141 11.15 -6.26 -2.27
N HIS A 142 11.28 -5.68 -1.08
CA HIS A 142 12.05 -6.26 0.01
C HIS A 142 11.56 -7.65 0.42
N TYR A 143 10.24 -7.84 0.54
CA TYR A 143 9.67 -9.15 0.81
C TYR A 143 10.03 -10.16 -0.29
N MET A 144 9.97 -9.76 -1.55
CA MET A 144 10.33 -10.63 -2.67
C MET A 144 11.82 -10.99 -2.66
N LEU A 145 12.71 -10.02 -2.39
CA LEU A 145 14.15 -10.26 -2.27
C LEU A 145 14.51 -11.11 -1.04
N ALA A 146 13.76 -10.98 0.04
CA ALA A 146 13.91 -11.84 1.22
C ALA A 146 13.51 -13.31 0.96
N ASN A 147 12.83 -13.59 -0.15
CA ASN A 147 12.40 -14.95 -0.53
C ASN A 147 13.18 -15.54 -1.72
N VAL A 148 14.18 -14.87 -2.26
CA VAL A 148 15.01 -15.44 -3.35
C VAL A 148 15.98 -16.47 -2.81
N GLU A 149 16.43 -17.41 -3.67
CA GLU A 149 17.44 -18.42 -3.32
C GLU A 149 18.87 -17.82 -3.32
N ASN A 150 19.06 -16.75 -2.56
CA ASN A 150 20.33 -16.08 -2.37
C ASN A 150 20.47 -15.62 -0.90
N PRO A 151 21.27 -16.33 -0.08
CA PRO A 151 21.35 -16.06 1.38
C PRO A 151 21.74 -14.64 1.72
N ARG A 152 22.57 -13.98 0.89
CA ARG A 152 22.99 -12.61 1.12
C ARG A 152 21.81 -11.65 1.00
N TYR A 153 21.03 -11.77 -0.08
CA TYR A 153 19.84 -10.93 -0.28
C TYR A 153 18.77 -11.25 0.75
N GLN A 154 18.53 -12.52 1.05
CA GLN A 154 17.59 -12.91 2.11
C GLN A 154 17.90 -12.19 3.43
N GLN A 155 19.13 -12.28 3.91
CA GLN A 155 19.53 -11.65 5.17
C GLN A 155 19.44 -10.12 5.11
N GLU A 156 19.91 -9.51 4.03
CA GLU A 156 19.89 -8.06 3.85
C GLU A 156 18.46 -7.51 3.90
N TYR A 157 17.55 -8.11 3.14
CA TYR A 157 16.18 -7.58 3.01
C TYR A 157 15.26 -7.97 4.16
N LEU A 158 15.49 -9.12 4.81
CA LEU A 158 14.86 -9.40 6.09
C LEU A 158 15.24 -8.38 7.16
N GLN A 159 16.52 -7.99 7.21
CA GLN A 159 16.97 -6.97 8.15
C GLN A 159 16.36 -5.59 7.86
N ASN A 160 16.23 -5.22 6.59
CA ASN A 160 15.58 -3.98 6.18
C ASN A 160 14.10 -3.95 6.60
N MET A 161 13.36 -5.04 6.36
CA MET A 161 11.98 -5.18 6.83
C MET A 161 11.89 -5.06 8.36
N LEU A 162 12.75 -5.76 9.09
CA LEU A 162 12.79 -5.71 10.55
C LEU A 162 13.06 -4.30 11.07
N ASN A 163 14.03 -3.61 10.48
CA ASN A 163 14.38 -2.25 10.88
C ASN A 163 13.19 -1.29 10.73
N GLY A 164 12.43 -1.41 9.63
CA GLY A 164 11.19 -0.64 9.43
C GLY A 164 10.13 -0.95 10.48
N ILE A 165 9.88 -2.23 10.75
CA ILE A 165 8.90 -2.66 11.76
C ILE A 165 9.28 -2.15 13.14
N GLN A 166 10.56 -2.25 13.53
CA GLN A 166 11.04 -1.77 14.82
C GLN A 166 10.86 -0.26 15.01
N ARG A 167 11.06 0.54 13.94
CA ARG A 167 10.83 1.99 13.98
C ARG A 167 9.38 2.34 14.28
N VAL A 168 8.45 1.65 13.64
CA VAL A 168 7.02 1.85 13.88
C VAL A 168 6.62 1.34 15.27
N LYS A 169 7.20 0.22 15.70
CA LYS A 169 6.92 -0.36 17.04
C LYS A 169 7.25 0.61 18.18
N VAL A 170 8.33 1.36 18.09
CA VAL A 170 8.69 2.36 19.12
C VAL A 170 7.54 3.35 19.34
N ARG A 171 6.92 3.85 18.27
CA ARG A 171 5.74 4.74 18.36
C ARG A 171 4.48 4.01 18.83
N ALA A 172 4.33 2.76 18.39
CA ALA A 172 3.17 1.94 18.78
C ALA A 172 3.16 1.63 20.28
N ASP A 173 4.34 1.40 20.89
CA ASP A 173 4.46 1.12 22.31
C ASP A 173 4.06 2.29 23.22
N GLU A 174 4.08 3.50 22.69
CA GLU A 174 3.64 4.73 23.38
C GLU A 174 2.14 5.03 23.19
N ASN A 175 1.46 4.26 22.34
CA ASN A 175 0.05 4.49 21.99
C ASN A 175 -0.85 3.40 22.57
N PRO A 176 -1.95 3.75 23.29
CA PRO A 176 -2.83 2.79 23.93
C PRO A 176 -3.53 1.81 22.98
N PHE A 177 -3.63 2.16 21.69
CA PHE A 177 -4.16 1.28 20.65
C PHE A 177 -3.06 0.49 19.93
N ASN A 178 -1.81 0.56 20.42
CA ASN A 178 -0.65 -0.03 19.77
C ASN A 178 -0.49 0.44 18.30
N MET A 179 -0.83 1.73 18.08
CA MET A 179 -0.88 2.39 16.77
C MET A 179 0.35 3.27 16.57
N GLY A 180 1.27 2.86 15.72
CA GLY A 180 2.48 3.61 15.37
C GLY A 180 2.41 4.32 14.00
N ILE A 181 1.18 4.44 13.45
CA ILE A 181 0.94 5.07 12.15
C ILE A 181 0.70 6.57 12.33
N PRO A 182 1.31 7.45 11.52
CA PRO A 182 1.00 8.88 11.58
C PRO A 182 -0.43 9.17 11.13
N MET A 183 -1.10 10.10 11.83
CA MET A 183 -2.46 10.53 11.50
C MET A 183 -2.43 11.55 10.36
N ILE A 184 -2.30 11.06 9.16
CA ILE A 184 -2.30 11.84 7.92
C ILE A 184 -3.46 11.41 7.03
N TRP A 185 -3.79 12.18 6.01
CA TRP A 185 -4.76 11.76 5.00
C TRP A 185 -4.38 10.41 4.39
N GLY A 186 -5.28 9.43 4.41
CA GLY A 186 -5.02 8.05 4.01
C GLY A 186 -4.38 7.18 5.10
N SER A 187 -4.51 7.54 6.38
CA SER A 187 -3.92 6.79 7.50
C SER A 187 -4.33 5.31 7.51
N ASN A 188 -5.58 4.98 7.19
CA ASN A 188 -6.05 3.59 7.15
C ASN A 188 -5.37 2.77 6.04
N ASN A 189 -4.98 3.41 4.93
CA ASN A 189 -4.20 2.74 3.88
C ASN A 189 -2.84 2.31 4.42
N MET A 190 -2.20 3.17 5.22
CA MET A 190 -0.94 2.86 5.90
C MET A 190 -1.12 1.79 6.98
N VAL A 191 -2.23 1.82 7.72
CA VAL A 191 -2.58 0.78 8.72
C VAL A 191 -2.65 -0.60 8.05
N ALA A 192 -3.40 -0.72 6.97
CA ALA A 192 -3.54 -1.98 6.23
C ALA A 192 -2.19 -2.44 5.61
N ALA A 193 -1.43 -1.51 5.04
CA ALA A 193 -0.12 -1.79 4.46
C ALA A 193 0.88 -2.25 5.53
N PHE A 194 0.92 -1.61 6.68
CA PHE A 194 1.87 -1.96 7.71
C PHE A 194 1.51 -3.27 8.44
N ALA A 195 0.23 -3.54 8.70
CA ALA A 195 -0.22 -4.85 9.16
C ALA A 195 0.20 -5.96 8.18
N THR A 196 0.11 -5.68 6.88
CA THR A 196 0.61 -6.57 5.83
C THR A 196 2.12 -6.80 5.94
N GLN A 197 2.92 -5.76 6.16
CA GLN A 197 4.37 -5.92 6.32
C GLN A 197 4.72 -6.79 7.54
N CYS A 198 4.07 -6.59 8.68
CA CYS A 198 4.25 -7.42 9.88
C CYS A 198 3.92 -8.90 9.58
N LYS A 199 2.79 -9.13 8.90
CA LYS A 199 2.39 -10.47 8.47
C LYS A 199 3.40 -11.12 7.53
N LEU A 200 3.86 -10.41 6.50
CA LEU A 200 4.82 -10.91 5.52
C LEU A 200 6.17 -11.26 6.18
N TYR A 201 6.66 -10.40 7.09
CA TYR A 201 7.87 -10.66 7.86
C TYR A 201 7.72 -11.93 8.70
N ARG A 202 6.63 -12.05 9.46
CA ARG A 202 6.32 -13.25 10.25
C ARG A 202 6.22 -14.51 9.38
N THR A 203 5.64 -14.41 8.19
CA THR A 203 5.50 -15.55 7.27
C THR A 203 6.86 -16.10 6.81
N ILE A 204 7.88 -15.26 6.64
CA ILE A 204 9.22 -15.70 6.25
C ILE A 204 10.01 -16.21 7.45
N THR A 205 9.94 -15.49 8.58
CA THR A 205 10.85 -15.70 9.71
C THR A 205 10.31 -16.63 10.78
N ASN A 206 9.00 -16.83 10.82
CA ASN A 206 8.27 -17.40 11.95
C ASN A 206 8.42 -16.61 13.27
N ASP A 207 8.93 -15.38 13.21
CA ASP A 207 9.02 -14.48 14.35
C ASP A 207 7.65 -13.90 14.70
N THR A 208 7.16 -14.20 15.89
CA THR A 208 5.84 -13.76 16.38
C THR A 208 5.89 -12.48 17.22
N SER A 209 7.06 -11.86 17.36
CA SER A 209 7.26 -10.68 18.23
C SER A 209 6.35 -9.49 17.88
N PHE A 210 5.86 -9.41 16.65
CA PHE A 210 5.02 -8.30 16.18
C PHE A 210 3.55 -8.67 15.98
N VAL A 211 3.13 -9.90 16.37
CA VAL A 211 1.74 -10.37 16.17
C VAL A 211 0.72 -9.49 16.89
N ASN A 212 1.03 -9.03 18.10
CA ASN A 212 0.13 -8.16 18.85
C ASN A 212 -0.09 -6.84 18.11
N MET A 213 0.97 -6.23 17.56
CA MET A 213 0.86 -5.00 16.77
C MET A 213 0.12 -5.25 15.45
N GLU A 214 0.43 -6.34 14.74
CA GLU A 214 -0.30 -6.77 13.53
C GLU A 214 -1.80 -6.90 13.80
N THR A 215 -2.17 -7.53 14.94
CA THR A 215 -3.56 -7.72 15.34
C THR A 215 -4.23 -6.41 15.72
N SER A 216 -3.56 -5.57 16.52
CA SER A 216 -4.10 -4.25 16.92
C SER A 216 -4.39 -3.35 15.72
N LEU A 217 -3.57 -3.42 14.67
CA LEU A 217 -3.81 -2.67 13.43
C LEU A 217 -5.05 -3.17 12.68
N VAL A 218 -5.28 -4.49 12.65
CA VAL A 218 -6.52 -5.04 12.09
C VAL A 218 -7.71 -4.65 12.94
N ASP A 219 -7.60 -4.79 14.27
CA ASP A 219 -8.66 -4.45 15.21
C ASP A 219 -9.03 -2.95 15.13
N TRP A 220 -8.05 -2.08 14.91
CA TRP A 220 -8.29 -0.65 14.64
C TRP A 220 -9.22 -0.43 13.45
N LEU A 221 -8.99 -1.12 12.35
CA LEU A 221 -9.84 -1.00 11.15
C LEU A 221 -11.26 -1.52 11.37
N PHE A 222 -11.47 -2.36 12.38
CA PHE A 222 -12.79 -2.94 12.69
C PHE A 222 -13.41 -2.42 14.00
N GLY A 223 -12.96 -1.25 14.47
CA GLY A 223 -13.63 -0.50 15.54
C GLY A 223 -12.89 -0.43 16.88
N CYS A 224 -11.75 -1.10 17.05
CA CYS A 224 -10.92 -0.95 18.23
C CYS A 224 -10.08 0.34 18.15
N ASN A 225 -10.75 1.47 18.05
CA ASN A 225 -10.21 2.81 17.89
C ASN A 225 -10.96 3.82 18.77
N PRO A 226 -10.52 5.08 18.88
CA PRO A 226 -11.14 6.07 19.78
C PRO A 226 -12.63 6.29 19.55
N TRP A 227 -13.11 6.13 18.32
CA TRP A 227 -14.52 6.38 17.95
C TRP A 227 -15.40 5.15 18.13
N GLY A 228 -14.83 3.95 18.36
CA GLY A 228 -15.57 2.69 18.52
C GLY A 228 -16.30 2.24 17.24
N THR A 229 -15.93 2.78 16.08
CA THR A 229 -16.57 2.50 14.79
C THR A 229 -15.60 1.83 13.82
N SER A 230 -16.10 0.91 13.01
CA SER A 230 -15.31 0.33 11.93
C SER A 230 -14.93 1.41 10.91
N MET A 231 -13.77 1.25 10.30
CA MET A 231 -13.30 2.05 9.17
C MET A 231 -13.60 1.38 7.83
N VAL A 232 -14.43 0.33 7.86
CA VAL A 232 -14.83 -0.46 6.68
C VAL A 232 -16.33 -0.39 6.52
N ILE A 233 -16.79 0.22 5.43
CA ILE A 233 -18.22 0.45 5.18
C ILE A 233 -19.00 -0.86 5.21
N GLY A 234 -20.05 -0.92 6.05
CA GLY A 234 -20.97 -2.05 6.15
C GLY A 234 -20.37 -3.34 6.75
N LEU A 235 -19.16 -3.29 7.33
CA LEU A 235 -18.51 -4.43 7.99
C LEU A 235 -17.90 -4.00 9.34
N PRO A 236 -18.06 -4.85 10.40
CA PRO A 236 -18.91 -6.06 10.44
C PRO A 236 -20.39 -5.72 10.37
N LYS A 237 -21.23 -6.64 9.91
CA LYS A 237 -22.68 -6.41 9.73
C LYS A 237 -23.43 -6.03 11.00
N THR A 238 -22.90 -6.38 12.15
CA THR A 238 -23.50 -6.12 13.47
C THR A 238 -22.79 -5.00 14.24
N GLY A 239 -21.74 -4.39 13.66
CA GLY A 239 -20.98 -3.32 14.25
C GLY A 239 -21.43 -1.94 13.75
N ASP A 240 -20.92 -0.90 14.40
CA ASP A 240 -20.99 0.45 13.90
C ASP A 240 -20.01 0.64 12.73
N THR A 241 -20.47 1.26 11.65
CA THR A 241 -19.70 1.44 10.41
C THR A 241 -20.07 2.77 9.76
N PRO A 242 -19.23 3.34 8.86
CA PRO A 242 -19.56 4.59 8.19
C PRO A 242 -20.91 4.54 7.50
N GLY A 243 -21.82 5.41 7.93
CA GLY A 243 -23.19 5.53 7.42
C GLY A 243 -23.34 6.61 6.36
N SER A 244 -22.42 7.58 6.36
CA SER A 244 -22.44 8.76 5.49
C SER A 244 -21.08 9.00 4.81
N PRO A 245 -20.51 8.01 4.09
CA PRO A 245 -19.21 8.16 3.49
C PRO A 245 -19.19 9.25 2.41
N TYR A 246 -18.04 9.94 2.30
CA TYR A 246 -17.81 10.87 1.22
C TYR A 246 -17.73 10.10 -0.10
N ALA A 247 -18.78 10.20 -0.90
CA ALA A 247 -18.82 9.56 -2.19
C ALA A 247 -19.65 10.39 -3.17
N TYR A 248 -18.98 11.04 -4.08
CA TYR A 248 -19.57 11.97 -5.03
C TYR A 248 -20.73 11.39 -5.86
N THR A 249 -20.80 10.09 -6.03
CA THR A 249 -21.75 9.46 -6.93
C THR A 249 -22.93 8.77 -6.26
N TRP A 250 -23.04 8.71 -5.02
CA TRP A 250 -23.80 7.77 -4.31
C TRP A 250 -24.89 8.25 -3.48
N ARG A 251 -25.45 9.28 -3.71
CA ARG A 251 -26.55 9.89 -2.96
C ARG A 251 -27.60 8.92 -2.37
N ASN A 252 -27.57 7.63 -2.66
CA ASN A 252 -28.61 6.73 -2.18
C ASN A 252 -28.24 5.29 -1.81
N THR A 253 -26.99 4.84 -1.79
CA THR A 253 -26.73 3.43 -1.43
C THR A 253 -25.33 3.17 -0.83
N THR A 254 -25.20 3.23 0.49
CA THR A 254 -24.06 2.66 1.22
C THR A 254 -23.83 1.17 0.92
N LYS A 255 -24.87 0.45 0.46
CA LYS A 255 -24.76 -0.96 0.06
C LYS A 255 -23.81 -1.20 -1.10
N ALA A 256 -23.70 -0.27 -2.03
CA ALA A 256 -22.79 -0.40 -3.17
C ALA A 256 -21.31 -0.19 -2.78
N LEU A 257 -21.04 0.37 -1.60
CA LEU A 257 -19.71 0.64 -1.11
C LEU A 257 -19.28 -0.33 0.02
N ALA A 258 -20.11 -1.33 0.32
CA ALA A 258 -19.83 -2.28 1.39
C ALA A 258 -18.48 -2.98 1.15
N GLY A 259 -17.62 -2.98 2.18
CA GLY A 259 -16.26 -3.46 2.11
C GLY A 259 -15.23 -2.38 1.75
N GLY A 260 -15.66 -1.19 1.34
CA GLY A 260 -14.77 -0.06 1.09
C GLY A 260 -14.09 0.44 2.37
N VAL A 261 -12.79 0.61 2.34
CA VAL A 261 -11.99 1.20 3.42
C VAL A 261 -11.98 2.71 3.23
N ILE A 262 -12.40 3.46 4.25
CA ILE A 262 -12.31 4.92 4.25
C ILE A 262 -10.89 5.39 4.56
N ASP A 263 -10.53 6.60 4.13
CA ASP A 263 -9.20 7.18 4.32
C ASP A 263 -8.68 7.11 5.76
N GLY A 264 -9.58 7.27 6.72
CA GLY A 264 -9.26 7.19 8.14
C GLY A 264 -8.89 8.52 8.78
N PRO A 265 -8.66 8.50 10.10
CA PRO A 265 -8.46 9.73 10.85
C PRO A 265 -7.19 10.48 10.43
N VAL A 266 -7.25 11.80 10.56
CA VAL A 266 -6.12 12.70 10.36
C VAL A 266 -5.84 13.49 11.63
N SER A 267 -4.62 14.05 11.79
CA SER A 267 -4.36 14.99 12.89
C SER A 267 -5.24 16.22 12.76
N LYS A 268 -5.60 16.83 13.90
CA LYS A 268 -6.40 18.06 13.91
C LYS A 268 -5.75 19.18 13.11
N ASP A 269 -4.44 19.32 13.22
CA ASP A 269 -3.69 20.32 12.45
C ASP A 269 -3.79 20.09 10.93
N ALA A 270 -3.74 18.84 10.48
CA ALA A 270 -3.97 18.53 9.08
C ALA A 270 -5.41 18.89 8.68
N TYR A 271 -6.39 18.50 9.49
CA TYR A 271 -7.82 18.72 9.22
C TYR A 271 -8.20 20.18 9.06
N ILE A 272 -7.79 21.04 9.99
CA ILE A 272 -8.17 22.47 9.98
C ILE A 272 -7.55 23.23 8.80
N ASN A 273 -6.48 22.71 8.20
CA ASN A 273 -5.83 23.32 7.05
C ASN A 273 -6.36 22.81 5.70
N LEU A 274 -7.32 21.87 5.70
CA LEU A 274 -7.92 21.36 4.46
C LEU A 274 -8.96 22.34 3.91
N PRO A 275 -8.88 22.70 2.62
CA PRO A 275 -9.80 23.67 2.03
C PRO A 275 -11.19 23.07 1.80
N GLY A 276 -12.22 23.86 2.01
CA GLY A 276 -13.60 23.53 1.61
C GLY A 276 -14.31 22.49 2.48
N MET A 277 -13.77 22.22 3.68
CA MET A 277 -14.37 21.29 4.61
C MET A 277 -15.52 21.97 5.37
N ASN A 278 -16.75 21.56 5.09
CA ASN A 278 -17.93 22.05 5.80
C ASN A 278 -18.85 20.85 6.07
N LEU A 279 -18.80 20.33 7.28
CA LEU A 279 -19.63 19.19 7.68
C LEU A 279 -21.12 19.51 7.49
N GLN A 280 -21.85 18.53 6.98
CA GLN A 280 -23.30 18.63 6.72
C GLN A 280 -24.14 18.18 7.91
N ASN A 281 -23.58 17.31 8.75
CA ASN A 281 -24.23 16.76 9.92
C ASN A 281 -23.57 17.23 11.21
N ALA A 282 -24.28 17.13 12.34
CA ALA A 282 -23.66 17.27 13.64
C ALA A 282 -22.63 16.15 13.85
N ASP A 283 -21.47 16.49 14.39
CA ASP A 283 -20.43 15.51 14.66
C ASP A 283 -20.83 14.56 15.80
N GLY A 284 -21.21 13.35 15.46
CA GLY A 284 -21.58 12.29 16.41
C GLY A 284 -20.42 11.84 17.31
N TYR A 285 -19.20 12.11 16.88
CA TYR A 285 -17.96 11.71 17.57
C TYR A 285 -17.25 12.87 18.28
N LEU A 286 -17.87 14.04 18.38
CA LEU A 286 -17.25 15.27 18.92
C LEU A 286 -16.49 15.06 20.23
N ARG A 287 -17.03 14.26 21.15
CA ARG A 287 -16.40 13.98 22.47
C ARG A 287 -15.13 13.12 22.40
N PHE A 288 -14.87 12.50 21.26
CA PHE A 288 -13.72 11.62 21.02
C PHE A 288 -12.66 12.26 20.12
N GLN A 289 -12.94 13.47 19.60
CA GLN A 289 -11.98 14.20 18.80
C GLN A 289 -10.86 14.72 19.70
N THR A 290 -9.62 14.63 19.20
CA THR A 290 -8.42 15.08 19.91
C THR A 290 -7.49 15.83 18.97
N ASP A 291 -6.45 16.47 19.52
CA ASP A 291 -5.43 17.09 18.68
C ASP A 291 -4.60 16.06 17.93
N TRP A 292 -4.48 14.84 18.49
CA TRP A 292 -3.79 13.73 17.83
C TRP A 292 -4.53 13.21 16.61
N ALA A 293 -5.87 13.06 16.69
CA ALA A 293 -6.66 12.51 15.59
C ALA A 293 -8.12 12.99 15.62
N VAL A 294 -8.66 13.25 14.44
CA VAL A 294 -10.08 13.53 14.19
C VAL A 294 -10.62 12.62 13.11
N TYR A 295 -11.90 12.24 13.23
CA TYR A 295 -12.66 11.46 12.27
C TYR A 295 -14.12 11.92 12.25
N HIS A 296 -14.72 12.03 11.07
CA HIS A 296 -16.12 12.38 10.93
C HIS A 296 -16.81 11.44 9.96
N ASP A 297 -17.95 10.86 10.37
CA ASP A 297 -18.85 10.16 9.44
C ASP A 297 -19.78 11.19 8.78
N ASP A 298 -19.24 11.94 7.82
CA ASP A 298 -19.94 13.02 7.15
C ASP A 298 -19.69 13.00 5.63
N PRO A 299 -20.74 13.19 4.81
CA PRO A 299 -20.62 13.13 3.36
C PRO A 299 -19.83 14.30 2.75
N ALA A 300 -19.46 15.32 3.53
CA ALA A 300 -18.59 16.41 3.11
C ALA A 300 -17.13 16.22 3.53
N ASP A 301 -16.84 15.25 4.43
CA ASP A 301 -15.47 14.99 4.85
C ASP A 301 -14.74 14.07 3.88
N TYR A 302 -14.05 14.67 2.92
CA TYR A 302 -13.24 13.97 1.94
C TYR A 302 -11.87 13.50 2.49
N SER A 303 -11.51 13.91 3.69
CA SER A 303 -10.19 13.61 4.25
C SER A 303 -10.17 12.40 5.17
N THR A 304 -11.28 12.14 5.88
CA THR A 304 -11.35 11.02 6.83
C THR A 304 -12.36 9.96 6.42
N ASN A 305 -13.32 10.29 5.55
CA ASN A 305 -14.47 9.45 5.26
C ASN A 305 -14.64 9.08 3.77
N GLU A 306 -13.63 9.33 2.92
CA GLU A 306 -13.63 8.90 1.52
C GLU A 306 -13.20 7.44 1.40
N PRO A 307 -14.03 6.54 0.81
CA PRO A 307 -13.59 5.18 0.54
C PRO A 307 -12.62 5.14 -0.66
N THR A 308 -11.47 4.49 -0.47
CA THR A 308 -10.40 4.45 -1.44
C THR A 308 -10.17 3.05 -2.01
N ILE A 309 -9.75 2.99 -3.29
CA ILE A 309 -9.48 1.72 -3.97
C ILE A 309 -8.20 1.07 -3.42
N ASP A 310 -7.17 1.84 -3.17
CA ASP A 310 -5.88 1.37 -2.68
C ASP A 310 -5.96 0.82 -1.24
N GLY A 311 -6.63 1.54 -0.31
CA GLY A 311 -6.89 1.05 1.03
C GLY A 311 -7.73 -0.23 1.03
N THR A 312 -8.77 -0.28 0.20
CA THR A 312 -9.61 -1.46 0.04
C THR A 312 -8.84 -2.65 -0.53
N ALA A 313 -7.98 -2.43 -1.52
CA ALA A 313 -7.14 -3.48 -2.10
C ALA A 313 -6.12 -3.99 -1.08
N ALA A 314 -5.47 -3.10 -0.32
CA ALA A 314 -4.50 -3.46 0.72
C ALA A 314 -5.17 -4.32 1.83
N LEU A 315 -6.34 -3.91 2.32
CA LEU A 315 -7.09 -4.69 3.31
C LEU A 315 -7.57 -6.04 2.75
N THR A 316 -8.02 -6.07 1.51
CA THR A 316 -8.45 -7.33 0.85
C THR A 316 -7.30 -8.34 0.80
N TYR A 317 -6.10 -7.90 0.45
CA TYR A 317 -4.91 -8.75 0.44
C TYR A 317 -4.57 -9.27 1.85
N LEU A 318 -4.57 -8.38 2.85
CA LEU A 318 -4.30 -8.72 4.24
C LEU A 318 -5.29 -9.75 4.79
N LEU A 319 -6.59 -9.52 4.62
CA LEU A 319 -7.65 -10.42 5.10
C LEU A 319 -7.64 -11.76 4.37
N GLY A 320 -7.40 -11.77 3.06
CA GLY A 320 -7.23 -13.00 2.30
C GLY A 320 -6.08 -13.85 2.85
N GLY A 321 -4.96 -13.24 3.19
CA GLY A 321 -3.84 -13.92 3.82
C GLY A 321 -4.17 -14.43 5.23
N LYS A 322 -4.90 -13.67 6.05
CA LYS A 322 -5.34 -14.13 7.38
C LYS A 322 -6.37 -15.26 7.30
N GLN A 323 -7.27 -15.23 6.34
CA GLN A 323 -8.22 -16.33 6.11
C GLN A 323 -7.51 -17.65 5.80
N LEU A 324 -6.43 -17.59 5.02
CA LEU A 324 -5.63 -18.78 4.73
C LEU A 324 -4.92 -19.33 5.98
N GLU A 325 -4.46 -18.47 6.90
CA GLU A 325 -3.88 -18.89 8.18
C GLU A 325 -4.89 -19.59 9.10
N GLY A 326 -6.16 -19.12 9.11
CA GLY A 326 -7.23 -19.67 9.94
C GLY A 326 -7.95 -20.90 9.34
N ALA A 327 -7.60 -21.33 8.12
CA ALA A 327 -8.29 -22.45 7.47
C ALA A 327 -7.99 -23.78 8.16
N PRO A 328 -9.03 -24.60 8.52
CA PRO A 328 -8.82 -25.89 9.16
C PRO A 328 -7.96 -26.84 8.29
N GLY A 329 -6.95 -27.47 8.89
CA GLY A 329 -6.13 -28.51 8.24
C GLY A 329 -4.93 -28.00 7.46
N LYS A 330 -4.65 -26.69 7.45
CA LYS A 330 -3.36 -26.18 6.98
C LYS A 330 -2.44 -25.95 8.18
N THR A 331 -1.58 -26.91 8.48
CA THR A 331 -0.29 -26.58 9.06
C THR A 331 0.39 -25.70 8.03
N ALA A 332 0.91 -24.55 8.47
CA ALA A 332 1.65 -23.66 7.60
C ALA A 332 2.84 -24.42 6.99
N ASP A 333 2.60 -25.05 5.85
CA ASP A 333 3.69 -25.57 5.03
C ASP A 333 4.32 -24.35 4.37
N ASN A 334 5.38 -23.84 5.02
CA ASN A 334 6.10 -22.64 4.62
C ASN A 334 6.61 -22.69 3.17
N ASN A 335 6.52 -23.86 2.51
CA ASN A 335 6.91 -24.03 1.13
C ASN A 335 5.85 -23.58 0.10
N GLU A 336 4.55 -23.56 0.46
CA GLU A 336 3.50 -23.09 -0.46
C GLU A 336 3.42 -21.57 -0.61
N TYR A 337 4.02 -20.80 0.34
CA TYR A 337 3.93 -19.33 0.39
C TYR A 337 5.23 -18.61 0.05
N LYS A 338 6.26 -19.30 -0.38
CA LYS A 338 7.57 -18.70 -0.72
C LYS A 338 7.49 -17.54 -1.72
N TYR A 339 6.34 -17.34 -2.38
CA TYR A 339 6.20 -16.32 -3.41
C TYR A 339 4.80 -15.65 -3.42
N GLY A 340 4.27 -15.28 -2.28
CA GLY A 340 3.03 -14.51 -2.25
C GLY A 340 1.77 -15.26 -2.71
N GLY A 341 1.66 -16.56 -2.39
CA GLY A 341 0.46 -17.35 -2.68
C GLY A 341 0.38 -17.94 -4.08
N ILE A 342 1.44 -17.84 -4.88
CA ILE A 342 1.48 -18.48 -6.20
C ILE A 342 2.02 -19.90 -6.03
N ILE A 343 1.10 -20.87 -6.11
CA ILE A 343 1.44 -22.29 -6.06
C ILE A 343 2.26 -22.64 -7.31
N ARG A 344 3.54 -22.96 -7.13
CA ARG A 344 4.27 -23.72 -8.15
C ARG A 344 3.87 -25.19 -8.03
N THR A 345 3.06 -25.68 -8.91
CA THR A 345 3.04 -27.11 -9.19
C THR A 345 4.33 -27.46 -9.92
N ASP A 346 5.19 -28.21 -9.26
CA ASP A 346 6.46 -28.71 -9.77
C ASP A 346 6.19 -29.73 -10.90
N SER A 347 5.91 -29.27 -12.10
CA SER A 347 5.63 -30.13 -13.27
C SER A 347 6.51 -29.83 -14.47
N THR A 348 7.72 -29.28 -14.27
CA THR A 348 8.72 -29.19 -15.33
C THR A 348 10.15 -29.35 -14.83
N LYS A 349 10.40 -30.40 -14.03
CA LYS A 349 11.69 -31.09 -14.15
C LYS A 349 11.55 -32.11 -15.26
N LYS A 350 11.66 -31.73 -16.50
CA LYS A 350 12.13 -32.58 -17.58
C LYS A 350 13.50 -32.08 -18.00
N GLN A 351 14.43 -32.96 -17.64
CA GLN A 351 15.72 -33.19 -18.26
C GLN A 351 15.92 -32.53 -19.64
N ILE A 352 16.91 -31.66 -19.75
CA ILE A 352 18.03 -31.94 -20.69
C ILE A 352 19.26 -31.30 -20.06
#